data_9e181b7820ae6fb72f154e5e3f9340f8
#
_entry.id   9e181b7820ae6fb72f154e5e3f9340f8
#
_cell.length_a   1.000
_cell.length_b   1.000
_cell.length_c   1.000
_cell.angle_alpha   90.00
_cell.angle_beta   90.00
_cell.angle_gamma   90.00
#
_symmetry.space_group_name_H-M   'P 1'
#
loop_
_entity.id
_entity.type
_entity.pdbx_description
1 polymer ?
#
loop_
_entity_poly.entity_id
_entity_poly.type
_entity_poly.pdbx_seq_one_letter_code
_entity_poly.pdbx_strand_id
1 'polypeptide(L)'
;MEAATPLPFVRRAGSGRLPGGRRLTWTVADGRRGRRWRAITTAGDRLLHALLLEVGRDGTLLKLEVAAPEGLLTLHPEPDSSLLHGNVVRADGIEHVALPWSPDHILVVGSSPVTAAVAAARLATRLGVGEGRSVPAVEVREPLAIRQATWRAARTGETRWRLLAADDGPSVMLELDADGVPTGLDGAADWSLELVPGR
;
A
#
# COMPACT_ATOMS: atom_id res chain seq x y z
N MET A 1 18.57 -18.34 29.02
CA MET A 1 17.51 -18.16 28.00
C MET A 1 17.10 -16.72 28.10
N GLU A 2 17.72 -15.87 27.29
CA GLU A 2 17.50 -14.42 27.30
C GLU A 2 16.13 -14.16 26.65
N ALA A 3 15.23 -13.55 27.38
CA ALA A 3 13.93 -13.17 26.84
C ALA A 3 14.13 -12.12 25.77
N ALA A 4 13.82 -12.44 24.52
CA ALA A 4 13.88 -11.49 23.43
C ALA A 4 13.03 -10.26 23.78
N THR A 5 13.68 -9.09 23.86
CA THR A 5 13.00 -7.81 24.05
C THR A 5 11.96 -7.64 22.94
N PRO A 6 10.67 -7.47 23.27
CA PRO A 6 9.66 -7.28 22.23
C PRO A 6 10.03 -6.02 21.42
N LEU A 7 10.08 -6.16 20.10
CA LEU A 7 10.30 -5.03 19.21
C LEU A 7 9.24 -3.96 19.50
N PRO A 8 9.63 -2.68 19.57
CA PRO A 8 8.69 -1.60 19.82
C PRO A 8 7.62 -1.58 18.71
N PHE A 9 6.34 -1.54 19.10
CA PHE A 9 5.25 -1.42 18.14
C PHE A 9 5.33 -0.08 17.41
N VAL A 10 5.38 -0.14 16.09
CA VAL A 10 5.32 1.07 15.26
C VAL A 10 3.92 1.67 15.35
N ARG A 11 3.85 2.94 15.68
CA ARG A 11 2.65 3.78 15.55
C ARG A 11 3.06 5.11 14.97
N ARG A 12 2.59 5.43 13.78
CA ARG A 12 2.90 6.65 13.04
C ARG A 12 1.64 7.20 12.40
N ALA A 13 1.61 8.48 12.23
CA ALA A 13 0.64 9.18 11.39
C ALA A 13 1.39 10.12 10.46
N GLY A 14 0.83 10.38 9.31
CA GLY A 14 1.42 11.30 8.38
C GLY A 14 0.38 11.93 7.47
N SER A 15 0.79 13.01 6.84
CA SER A 15 0.01 13.69 5.83
C SER A 15 0.90 14.30 4.76
N GLY A 16 0.30 14.64 3.62
CA GLY A 16 1.01 15.30 2.55
C GLY A 16 0.06 15.73 1.44
N ARG A 17 0.56 16.62 0.60
CA ARG A 17 -0.13 17.04 -0.62
C ARG A 17 0.50 16.30 -1.80
N LEU A 18 -0.29 15.43 -2.40
CA LEU A 18 0.10 14.64 -3.56
C LEU A 18 0.10 15.49 -4.84
N PRO A 19 0.78 15.06 -5.92
CA PRO A 19 0.65 15.66 -7.23
C PRO A 19 -0.82 15.81 -7.66
N GLY A 20 -1.15 16.92 -8.31
CA GLY A 20 -2.53 17.27 -8.67
C GLY A 20 -3.36 17.87 -7.53
N GLY A 21 -2.73 18.32 -6.43
CA GLY A 21 -3.39 19.05 -5.33
C GLY A 21 -4.22 18.16 -4.40
N ARG A 22 -4.16 16.84 -4.56
CA ARG A 22 -4.84 15.89 -3.66
C ARG A 22 -4.15 15.89 -2.29
N ARG A 23 -4.95 15.76 -1.23
CA ARG A 23 -4.44 15.62 0.13
C ARG A 23 -4.52 14.16 0.55
N LEU A 24 -3.45 13.67 1.15
CA LEU A 24 -3.38 12.36 1.79
C LEU A 24 -3.19 12.56 3.30
N THR A 25 -3.94 11.77 4.09
CA THR A 25 -3.63 11.51 5.50
C THR A 25 -3.57 10.01 5.70
N TRP A 26 -2.65 9.55 6.54
CA TRP A 26 -2.50 8.13 6.80
C TRP A 26 -2.05 7.84 8.23
N THR A 27 -2.35 6.63 8.69
CA THR A 27 -1.85 6.08 9.95
C THR A 27 -1.36 4.66 9.73
N VAL A 28 -0.37 4.27 10.51
CA VAL A 28 0.12 2.90 10.58
C VAL A 28 0.26 2.46 12.02
N ALA A 29 -0.11 1.21 12.29
CA ALA A 29 0.08 0.59 13.60
C ALA A 29 0.43 -0.88 13.45
N ASP A 30 1.43 -1.32 14.22
CA ASP A 30 1.73 -2.74 14.38
C ASP A 30 0.81 -3.37 15.42
N GLY A 31 0.40 -4.60 15.17
CA GLY A 31 -0.44 -5.41 16.02
C GLY A 31 0.06 -6.85 16.12
N ARG A 32 -0.67 -7.68 16.84
CA ARG A 32 -0.29 -9.10 17.05
C ARG A 32 -0.21 -9.89 15.73
N ARG A 33 -1.06 -9.57 14.75
CA ARG A 33 -1.14 -10.30 13.47
C ARG A 33 -0.26 -9.71 12.37
N GLY A 34 0.30 -8.51 12.56
CA GLY A 34 1.05 -7.77 11.56
C GLY A 34 0.74 -6.28 11.63
N ARG A 35 0.76 -5.61 10.50
CA ARG A 35 0.66 -4.16 10.39
C ARG A 35 -0.64 -3.75 9.73
N ARG A 36 -1.29 -2.72 10.26
CA ARG A 36 -2.49 -2.10 9.72
C ARG A 36 -2.22 -0.66 9.30
N TRP A 37 -2.59 -0.37 8.08
CA TRP A 37 -2.57 0.96 7.50
C TRP A 37 -3.98 1.48 7.29
N ARG A 38 -4.17 2.76 7.50
CA ARG A 38 -5.36 3.51 7.07
C ARG A 38 -4.91 4.73 6.33
N ALA A 39 -5.58 5.07 5.23
CA ALA A 39 -5.28 6.27 4.48
C ALA A 39 -6.57 6.87 3.92
N ILE A 40 -6.61 8.19 3.84
CA ILE A 40 -7.71 8.94 3.23
C ILE A 40 -7.10 9.88 2.22
N THR A 41 -7.61 9.84 1.00
CA THR A 41 -7.22 10.75 -0.08
C THR A 41 -8.42 11.62 -0.46
N THR A 42 -8.21 12.94 -0.48
CA THR A 42 -9.24 13.92 -0.86
C THR A 42 -8.74 14.85 -1.97
N ALA A 43 -9.68 15.46 -2.70
CA ALA A 43 -9.46 16.59 -3.60
C ALA A 43 -10.36 17.74 -3.17
N GLY A 44 -9.78 18.76 -2.55
CA GLY A 44 -10.55 19.73 -1.76
C GLY A 44 -11.30 19.00 -0.66
N ASP A 45 -12.62 19.27 -0.55
CA ASP A 45 -13.50 18.63 0.43
C ASP A 45 -14.10 17.29 -0.04
N ARG A 46 -13.81 16.88 -1.29
CA ARG A 46 -14.34 15.64 -1.84
C ARG A 46 -13.45 14.46 -1.48
N LEU A 47 -14.04 13.44 -0.86
CA LEU A 47 -13.39 12.14 -0.69
C LEU A 47 -13.14 11.52 -2.06
N LEU A 48 -11.90 11.10 -2.34
CA LEU A 48 -11.56 10.25 -3.48
C LEU A 48 -11.64 8.79 -3.07
N HIS A 49 -10.92 8.43 -2.02
CA HIS A 49 -11.02 7.09 -1.42
C HIS A 49 -10.49 7.09 0.02
N ALA A 50 -11.00 6.13 0.80
CA ALA A 50 -10.44 5.71 2.07
C ALA A 50 -9.94 4.27 1.91
N LEU A 51 -8.74 3.98 2.42
CA LEU A 51 -8.05 2.71 2.31
C LEU A 51 -7.81 2.12 3.71
N LEU A 52 -8.12 0.85 3.88
CA LEU A 52 -7.66 0.01 4.98
C LEU A 52 -6.83 -1.14 4.39
N LEU A 53 -5.57 -1.26 4.80
CA LEU A 53 -4.68 -2.33 4.37
C LEU A 53 -4.12 -3.05 5.59
N GLU A 54 -4.30 -4.35 5.64
CA GLU A 54 -3.71 -5.23 6.65
C GLU A 54 -2.71 -6.16 5.99
N VAL A 55 -1.51 -6.22 6.57
CA VAL A 55 -0.45 -7.12 6.13
C VAL A 55 0.09 -7.91 7.31
N GLY A 56 0.53 -9.14 7.04
CA GLY A 56 1.22 -9.99 7.98
C GLY A 56 2.57 -9.39 8.42
N ARG A 57 3.21 -10.02 9.41
CA ARG A 57 4.55 -9.60 9.86
C ARG A 57 5.62 -9.72 8.79
N ASP A 58 5.43 -10.62 7.84
CA ASP A 58 6.26 -10.85 6.67
C ASP A 58 5.91 -9.94 5.46
N GLY A 59 4.96 -9.01 5.65
CA GLY A 59 4.46 -8.11 4.61
C GLY A 59 3.47 -8.76 3.64
N THR A 60 3.02 -10.00 3.87
CA THR A 60 1.97 -10.62 3.04
C THR A 60 0.64 -9.91 3.22
N LEU A 61 -0.11 -9.77 2.14
CA LEU A 61 -1.47 -9.21 2.20
C LEU A 61 -2.37 -10.10 3.06
N LEU A 62 -3.09 -9.51 4.01
CA LEU A 62 -4.17 -10.15 4.75
C LEU A 62 -5.52 -9.64 4.31
N LYS A 63 -5.65 -8.33 4.11
CA LYS A 63 -6.90 -7.69 3.72
C LYS A 63 -6.64 -6.32 3.11
N LEU A 64 -7.41 -5.99 2.07
CA LEU A 64 -7.59 -4.62 1.56
C LEU A 64 -9.06 -4.25 1.60
N GLU A 65 -9.37 -3.03 2.02
CA GLU A 65 -10.64 -2.36 1.78
C GLU A 65 -10.36 -1.00 1.15
N VAL A 66 -11.11 -0.66 0.11
CA VAL A 66 -11.10 0.67 -0.51
C VAL A 66 -12.53 1.14 -0.61
N ALA A 67 -12.86 2.17 0.18
CA ALA A 67 -14.14 2.86 0.09
C ALA A 67 -13.98 4.11 -0.77
N ALA A 68 -14.85 4.29 -1.76
CA ALA A 68 -14.91 5.45 -2.64
C ALA A 68 -16.38 5.88 -2.79
N PRO A 69 -16.67 7.07 -3.32
CA PRO A 69 -18.05 7.49 -3.56
C PRO A 69 -18.86 6.51 -4.40
N GLU A 70 -18.20 5.77 -5.27
CA GLU A 70 -18.80 4.78 -6.18
C GLU A 70 -19.08 3.43 -5.53
N GLY A 71 -18.55 3.16 -4.33
CA GLY A 71 -18.78 1.89 -3.65
C GLY A 71 -17.66 1.46 -2.70
N LEU A 72 -17.63 0.17 -2.42
CA LEU A 72 -16.68 -0.48 -1.52
C LEU A 72 -16.05 -1.70 -2.22
N LEU A 73 -14.74 -1.73 -2.28
CA LEU A 73 -13.95 -2.89 -2.66
C LEU A 73 -13.41 -3.57 -1.40
N THR A 74 -13.53 -4.89 -1.33
CA THR A 74 -12.81 -5.73 -0.35
C THR A 74 -12.02 -6.79 -1.09
N LEU A 75 -10.76 -7.03 -0.69
CA LEU A 75 -9.90 -8.10 -1.21
C LEU A 75 -9.20 -8.80 -0.06
N HIS A 76 -9.06 -10.11 -0.17
CA HIS A 76 -8.26 -10.94 0.74
C HIS A 76 -7.71 -12.16 -0.01
N PRO A 77 -6.49 -12.61 0.27
CA PRO A 77 -6.01 -13.89 -0.21
C PRO A 77 -6.84 -15.01 0.40
N GLU A 78 -7.16 -16.00 -0.39
CA GLU A 78 -7.79 -17.22 0.12
C GLU A 78 -6.73 -18.11 0.75
N PRO A 79 -6.96 -18.65 1.96
CA PRO A 79 -6.05 -19.60 2.58
C PRO A 79 -5.82 -20.81 1.66
N ASP A 80 -4.57 -21.23 1.54
CA ASP A 80 -4.14 -22.41 0.78
C ASP A 80 -4.51 -22.41 -0.72
N SER A 81 -4.90 -21.25 -1.26
CA SER A 81 -5.20 -21.08 -2.67
C SER A 81 -4.27 -20.06 -3.34
N SER A 82 -4.19 -20.14 -4.66
CA SER A 82 -3.48 -19.16 -5.49
C SER A 82 -4.44 -18.05 -5.99
N LEU A 83 -5.43 -17.69 -5.19
CA LEU A 83 -6.46 -16.72 -5.56
C LEU A 83 -6.55 -15.56 -4.55
N LEU A 84 -6.82 -14.39 -5.07
CA LEU A 84 -7.26 -13.22 -4.35
C LEU A 84 -8.76 -13.06 -4.57
N HIS A 85 -9.52 -13.21 -3.53
CA HIS A 85 -10.97 -13.09 -3.55
C HIS A 85 -11.44 -11.76 -3.00
N GLY A 86 -12.63 -11.35 -3.41
CA GLY A 86 -13.28 -10.18 -2.87
C GLY A 86 -14.55 -9.79 -3.58
N ASN A 87 -15.02 -8.60 -3.26
CA ASN A 87 -16.24 -8.04 -3.83
C ASN A 87 -16.06 -6.55 -4.09
N VAL A 88 -16.67 -6.08 -5.16
CA VAL A 88 -16.96 -4.65 -5.36
C VAL A 88 -18.44 -4.46 -5.16
N VAL A 89 -18.83 -3.72 -4.13
CA VAL A 89 -20.22 -3.37 -3.82
C VAL A 89 -20.47 -1.97 -4.35
N ARG A 90 -21.43 -1.83 -5.26
CA ARG A 90 -21.88 -0.54 -5.81
C ARG A 90 -23.38 -0.38 -5.62
N ALA A 91 -23.90 0.79 -5.94
CA ALA A 91 -25.35 1.05 -5.83
C ALA A 91 -26.21 0.12 -6.72
N ASP A 92 -25.65 -0.35 -7.82
CA ASP A 92 -26.31 -1.22 -8.81
C ASP A 92 -26.09 -2.72 -8.57
N GLY A 93 -25.28 -3.10 -7.57
CA GLY A 93 -25.07 -4.50 -7.22
C GLY A 93 -23.73 -4.87 -6.65
N ILE A 94 -23.45 -6.16 -6.63
CA ILE A 94 -22.22 -6.76 -6.12
C ILE A 94 -21.54 -7.51 -7.27
N GLU A 95 -20.30 -7.14 -7.53
CA GLU A 95 -19.41 -7.84 -8.45
C GLU A 95 -18.41 -8.69 -7.65
N HIS A 96 -18.35 -10.00 -7.93
CA HIS A 96 -17.38 -10.89 -7.30
C HIS A 96 -16.04 -10.83 -8.01
N VAL A 97 -14.98 -10.76 -7.23
CA VAL A 97 -13.60 -10.71 -7.71
C VAL A 97 -12.89 -12.00 -7.36
N ALA A 98 -12.28 -12.65 -8.35
CA ALA A 98 -11.37 -13.77 -8.15
C ALA A 98 -10.20 -13.62 -9.14
N LEU A 99 -9.00 -13.38 -8.64
CA LEU A 99 -7.81 -13.14 -9.45
C LEU A 99 -6.68 -14.07 -9.01
N PRO A 100 -5.84 -14.55 -9.93
CA PRO A 100 -4.59 -15.22 -9.57
C PRO A 100 -3.76 -14.37 -8.60
N TRP A 101 -3.27 -15.01 -7.56
CA TRP A 101 -2.47 -14.39 -6.51
C TRP A 101 -1.36 -15.32 -6.05
N SER A 102 -0.21 -14.76 -5.78
CA SER A 102 0.93 -15.49 -5.20
C SER A 102 1.69 -14.58 -4.24
N PRO A 103 2.59 -15.15 -3.43
CA PRO A 103 3.49 -14.35 -2.61
C PRO A 103 4.38 -13.37 -3.38
N ASP A 104 4.49 -13.45 -4.70
CA ASP A 104 5.27 -12.51 -5.51
C ASP A 104 4.47 -11.29 -6.00
N HIS A 105 3.15 -11.34 -5.91
CA HIS A 105 2.31 -10.20 -6.28
C HIS A 105 2.45 -9.05 -5.30
N ILE A 106 2.46 -7.83 -5.82
CA ILE A 106 2.25 -6.61 -5.05
C ILE A 106 0.82 -6.10 -5.26
N LEU A 107 0.32 -5.36 -4.28
CA LEU A 107 -0.96 -4.67 -4.37
C LEU A 107 -0.70 -3.18 -4.55
N VAL A 108 -1.35 -2.58 -5.55
CA VAL A 108 -1.23 -1.15 -5.86
C VAL A 108 -2.61 -0.52 -5.94
N VAL A 109 -2.84 0.56 -5.23
CA VAL A 109 -4.08 1.35 -5.29
C VAL A 109 -3.76 2.72 -5.87
N GLY A 110 -4.04 2.91 -7.15
CA GLY A 110 -3.68 4.13 -7.87
C GLY A 110 -2.22 4.52 -7.66
N SER A 111 -1.98 5.76 -7.28
CA SER A 111 -0.67 6.29 -6.86
C SER A 111 -0.50 6.37 -5.34
N SER A 112 -1.18 5.49 -4.58
CA SER A 112 -1.13 5.52 -3.11
C SER A 112 0.28 5.23 -2.59
N PRO A 113 0.92 6.16 -1.86
CA PRO A 113 2.21 5.91 -1.25
C PRO A 113 2.17 4.82 -0.18
N VAL A 114 1.02 4.56 0.42
CA VAL A 114 0.86 3.50 1.43
C VAL A 114 1.04 2.12 0.82
N THR A 115 0.35 1.82 -0.28
CA THR A 115 0.52 0.52 -0.96
C THR A 115 1.89 0.38 -1.59
N ALA A 116 2.45 1.49 -2.12
CA ALA A 116 3.81 1.53 -2.62
C ALA A 116 4.85 1.26 -1.51
N ALA A 117 4.67 1.84 -0.31
CA ALA A 117 5.55 1.59 0.83
C ALA A 117 5.52 0.13 1.27
N VAL A 118 4.33 -0.48 1.35
CA VAL A 118 4.19 -1.90 1.70
C VAL A 118 4.87 -2.79 0.65
N ALA A 119 4.69 -2.49 -0.64
CA ALA A 119 5.35 -3.22 -1.72
C ALA A 119 6.88 -3.10 -1.64
N ALA A 120 7.40 -1.87 -1.46
CA ALA A 120 8.83 -1.61 -1.35
C ALA A 120 9.45 -2.28 -0.12
N ALA A 121 8.82 -2.15 1.06
CA ALA A 121 9.31 -2.78 2.31
C ALA A 121 9.40 -4.31 2.15
N ARG A 122 8.42 -4.93 1.51
CA ARG A 122 8.43 -6.36 1.24
C ARG A 122 9.52 -6.78 0.25
N LEU A 123 9.80 -5.96 -0.76
CA LEU A 123 10.84 -6.22 -1.75
C LEU A 123 12.25 -5.93 -1.20
N ALA A 124 12.38 -5.18 -0.10
CA ALA A 124 13.65 -4.81 0.50
C ALA A 124 14.50 -6.01 0.94
N THR A 125 13.87 -7.15 1.23
CA THR A 125 14.58 -8.40 1.54
C THR A 125 15.11 -9.14 0.31
N ARG A 126 14.75 -8.68 -0.90
CA ARG A 126 15.01 -9.37 -2.17
C ARG A 126 15.74 -8.51 -3.20
N LEU A 127 15.84 -7.19 -2.96
CA LEU A 127 16.48 -6.24 -3.88
C LEU A 127 17.54 -5.43 -3.16
N GLY A 128 18.76 -5.51 -3.66
CA GLY A 128 19.87 -4.64 -3.28
C GLY A 128 19.71 -3.24 -3.84
N VAL A 129 20.52 -2.29 -3.32
CA VAL A 129 20.58 -0.92 -3.85
C VAL A 129 21.10 -0.95 -5.29
N GLY A 130 20.45 -0.22 -6.17
CA GLY A 130 20.74 -0.20 -7.61
C GLY A 130 20.03 -1.30 -8.40
N GLU A 131 19.37 -2.24 -7.73
CA GLU A 131 18.66 -3.33 -8.38
C GLU A 131 17.20 -2.98 -8.68
N GLY A 132 16.67 -3.62 -9.72
CA GLY A 132 15.27 -3.51 -10.10
C GLY A 132 14.76 -4.77 -10.78
N ARG A 133 13.47 -5.03 -10.61
CA ARG A 133 12.82 -6.19 -11.25
C ARG A 133 11.37 -5.91 -11.61
N SER A 134 10.87 -6.65 -12.58
CA SER A 134 9.44 -6.72 -12.85
C SER A 134 8.76 -7.63 -11.85
N VAL A 135 7.62 -7.18 -11.33
CA VAL A 135 6.82 -7.91 -10.35
C VAL A 135 5.35 -7.96 -10.79
N PRO A 136 4.67 -9.08 -10.63
CA PRO A 136 3.24 -9.14 -10.85
C PRO A 136 2.50 -8.29 -9.82
N ALA A 137 1.41 -7.66 -10.23
CA ALA A 137 0.63 -6.78 -9.38
C ALA A 137 -0.87 -6.99 -9.58
N VAL A 138 -1.63 -6.78 -8.51
CA VAL A 138 -3.05 -6.46 -8.59
C VAL A 138 -3.18 -4.96 -8.41
N GLU A 139 -3.71 -4.29 -9.41
CA GLU A 139 -3.88 -2.84 -9.44
C GLU A 139 -5.35 -2.48 -9.29
N VAL A 140 -5.63 -1.60 -8.32
CA VAL A 140 -6.93 -0.98 -8.12
C VAL A 140 -6.86 0.45 -8.65
N ARG A 141 -7.67 0.76 -9.66
CA ARG A 141 -7.80 2.09 -10.27
C ARG A 141 -9.14 2.72 -9.91
N GLU A 142 -9.26 4.02 -10.08
CA GLU A 142 -10.55 4.71 -10.03
C GLU A 142 -11.44 4.28 -11.21
N PRO A 143 -12.74 4.08 -11.05
CA PRO A 143 -13.52 4.04 -9.81
C PRO A 143 -13.70 2.60 -9.25
N LEU A 144 -12.72 2.03 -8.60
CA LEU A 144 -12.68 0.64 -8.08
C LEU A 144 -12.54 -0.44 -9.19
N ALA A 145 -11.95 -0.10 -10.32
CA ALA A 145 -11.60 -1.07 -11.35
C ALA A 145 -10.37 -1.87 -10.92
N ILE A 146 -10.43 -3.20 -11.05
CA ILE A 146 -9.37 -4.11 -10.63
C ILE A 146 -8.80 -4.81 -11.85
N ARG A 147 -7.48 -4.91 -11.93
CA ARG A 147 -6.81 -5.65 -12.99
C ARG A 147 -5.52 -6.29 -12.51
N GLN A 148 -5.10 -7.32 -13.22
CA GLN A 148 -3.72 -7.78 -13.16
C GLN A 148 -2.83 -6.85 -13.99
N ALA A 149 -1.65 -6.58 -13.48
CA ALA A 149 -0.66 -5.71 -14.11
C ALA A 149 0.75 -6.21 -13.84
N THR A 150 1.71 -5.65 -14.54
CA THR A 150 3.13 -5.80 -14.24
C THR A 150 3.68 -4.44 -13.83
N TRP A 151 4.41 -4.42 -12.73
CA TRP A 151 5.10 -3.23 -12.25
C TRP A 151 6.59 -3.48 -12.21
N ARG A 152 7.37 -2.44 -12.44
CA ARG A 152 8.81 -2.46 -12.22
C ARG A 152 9.10 -1.80 -10.88
N ALA A 153 9.66 -2.55 -9.97
CA ALA A 153 10.16 -2.05 -8.69
C ALA A 153 11.68 -1.91 -8.76
N ALA A 154 12.22 -0.79 -8.30
CA ALA A 154 13.66 -0.55 -8.23
C ALA A 154 14.02 0.12 -6.90
N ARG A 155 15.07 -0.38 -6.25
CA ARG A 155 15.67 0.23 -5.07
C ARG A 155 16.80 1.17 -5.51
N THR A 156 16.50 2.47 -5.60
CA THR A 156 17.43 3.48 -6.14
C THR A 156 18.40 4.06 -5.10
N GLY A 157 18.20 3.72 -3.84
CA GLY A 157 19.06 4.13 -2.70
C GLY A 157 18.74 3.29 -1.47
N GLU A 158 19.42 3.52 -0.37
CA GLU A 158 19.18 2.75 0.87
C GLU A 158 17.73 2.85 1.34
N THR A 159 17.15 4.05 1.27
CA THR A 159 15.78 4.36 1.66
C THR A 159 14.87 4.65 0.47
N ARG A 160 15.42 4.80 -0.74
CA ARG A 160 14.71 5.29 -1.95
C ARG A 160 14.22 4.16 -2.84
N TRP A 161 12.98 4.27 -3.24
CA TRP A 161 12.30 3.30 -4.09
C TRP A 161 11.57 3.98 -5.23
N ARG A 162 11.55 3.28 -6.37
CA ARG A 162 10.75 3.64 -7.54
C ARG A 162 9.88 2.46 -7.93
N LEU A 163 8.58 2.68 -8.00
CA LEU A 163 7.61 1.74 -8.56
C LEU A 163 6.98 2.38 -9.79
N LEU A 164 6.98 1.65 -10.91
CA LEU A 164 6.51 2.13 -12.20
C LEU A 164 5.63 1.06 -12.84
N ALA A 165 4.44 1.41 -13.29
CA ALA A 165 3.62 0.51 -14.10
C ALA A 165 4.29 0.27 -15.46
N ALA A 166 4.23 -0.97 -15.96
CA ALA A 166 4.92 -1.35 -17.19
C ALA A 166 4.27 -0.76 -18.46
N ASP A 167 3.02 -0.33 -18.37
CA ASP A 167 2.20 0.19 -19.47
C ASP A 167 2.18 1.73 -19.54
N ASP A 168 3.30 2.41 -19.27
CA ASP A 168 3.43 3.86 -19.17
C ASP A 168 2.42 4.52 -18.20
N GLY A 169 1.98 3.73 -17.23
CA GLY A 169 1.05 4.14 -16.19
C GLY A 169 1.72 4.95 -15.08
N PRO A 170 1.08 5.04 -13.92
CA PRO A 170 1.57 5.83 -12.80
C PRO A 170 2.93 5.38 -12.31
N SER A 171 3.74 6.33 -11.86
CA SER A 171 5.02 6.12 -11.20
C SER A 171 4.93 6.66 -9.77
N VAL A 172 5.49 5.93 -8.82
CA VAL A 172 5.62 6.34 -7.43
C VAL A 172 7.08 6.26 -7.04
N MET A 173 7.66 7.39 -6.65
CA MET A 173 8.99 7.44 -6.04
C MET A 173 8.84 7.88 -4.60
N LEU A 174 9.38 7.07 -3.66
CA LEU A 174 9.20 7.30 -2.23
C LEU A 174 10.48 6.99 -1.45
N GLU A 175 10.57 7.60 -0.29
CA GLU A 175 11.57 7.29 0.72
C GLU A 175 10.90 6.58 1.90
N LEU A 176 11.57 5.57 2.43
CA LEU A 176 11.12 4.79 3.59
C LEU A 176 12.13 4.92 4.73
N ASP A 177 11.62 4.92 5.96
CA ASP A 177 12.47 4.69 7.13
C ASP A 177 12.81 3.19 7.32
N ALA A 178 13.54 2.89 8.37
CA ALA A 178 13.92 1.51 8.72
C ALA A 178 12.73 0.61 9.04
N ASP A 179 11.59 1.19 9.42
CA ASP A 179 10.34 0.48 9.71
C ASP A 179 9.47 0.28 8.44
N GLY A 180 9.94 0.76 7.28
CA GLY A 180 9.19 0.70 6.01
C GLY A 180 8.05 1.71 5.95
N VAL A 181 8.12 2.79 6.72
CA VAL A 181 7.12 3.87 6.74
C VAL A 181 7.55 4.97 5.78
N PRO A 182 6.66 5.52 4.93
CA PRO A 182 7.03 6.56 3.99
C PRO A 182 7.38 7.87 4.69
N THR A 183 8.62 8.32 4.51
CA THR A 183 9.17 9.59 5.02
C THR A 183 9.17 10.69 3.97
N GLY A 184 8.99 10.33 2.70
CA GLY A 184 8.92 11.26 1.59
C GLY A 184 8.29 10.62 0.36
N LEU A 185 7.74 11.46 -0.50
CA LEU A 185 7.17 11.09 -1.80
C LEU A 185 7.58 12.15 -2.81
N ASP A 186 8.11 11.73 -3.95
CA ASP A 186 8.51 12.65 -5.01
C ASP A 186 7.30 13.40 -5.59
N GLY A 187 7.48 14.71 -5.76
CA GLY A 187 6.42 15.62 -6.19
C GLY A 187 5.34 15.91 -5.14
N ALA A 188 5.44 15.35 -3.93
CA ALA A 188 4.58 15.74 -2.82
C ALA A 188 5.10 17.01 -2.13
N ALA A 189 4.17 17.82 -1.62
CA ALA A 189 4.46 18.97 -0.77
C ALA A 189 3.90 18.74 0.63
N ASP A 190 4.45 19.47 1.61
CA ASP A 190 3.97 19.46 3.00
C ASP A 190 3.92 18.04 3.62
N TRP A 191 4.90 17.19 3.25
CA TRP A 191 4.98 15.84 3.81
C TRP A 191 5.36 15.91 5.28
N SER A 192 4.52 15.36 6.12
CA SER A 192 4.74 15.31 7.57
C SER A 192 4.63 13.88 8.08
N LEU A 193 5.43 13.60 9.11
CA LEU A 193 5.42 12.32 9.81
C LEU A 193 5.42 12.59 11.32
N GLU A 194 4.45 12.03 12.00
CA GLU A 194 4.28 12.18 13.45
C GLU A 194 4.41 10.82 14.14
N LEU A 195 5.13 10.82 15.27
CA LEU A 195 5.10 9.70 16.21
C LEU A 195 3.79 9.78 16.98
N VAL A 196 2.97 8.73 16.91
CA VAL A 196 1.78 8.63 17.75
C VAL A 196 2.19 7.96 19.07
N PRO A 197 2.18 8.69 20.22
CA PRO A 197 2.53 8.08 21.49
C PRO A 197 1.66 6.86 21.76
N GLY A 198 2.28 5.74 22.16
CA GLY A 198 1.55 4.59 22.66
C GLY A 198 0.90 4.95 24.01
N ARG A 199 -0.37 4.62 24.16
CA ARG A 199 -1.01 4.60 25.49
C ARG A 199 -0.69 3.30 26.18
#